data_cedf9fe0066fcc6297463fa929674109
#
_entry.id   cedf9fe0066fcc6297463fa929674109
#
_cell.length_a   1.000
_cell.length_b   1.000
_cell.length_c   1.000
_cell.angle_alpha   90.00
_cell.angle_beta   90.00
_cell.angle_gamma   90.00
#
_symmetry.space_group_name_H-M   'P 1'
#
loop_
_entity.id
_entity.type
_entity.pdbx_description
1 polymer ?
#
loop_
_entity_poly.entity_id
_entity_poly.type
_entity_poly.pdbx_seq_one_letter_code
_entity_poly.pdbx_strand_id
1 'polypeptide(L)'
;VWDMIKEHYSILFCSLTGNTKKLADAIYETLPKDKCDYFGTNDSQVPQSDVCYIGFWTDKGNADQKTLELLSKLKNKKIFLFGTAGFGGSDAYFEKILGQVKQSIDASNTVIGEYMCQGKMPQAVRDRYVKMKEQPDHMPNLDLLIANFDRALSHPDKKDLDKLRELVRG
;
A
#
# COMPACT_ATOMS: atom_id res chain seq x y z
N VAL A 1 2.50 -16.37 10.41
CA VAL A 1 1.25 -15.72 10.00
C VAL A 1 0.05 -16.63 10.23
N TRP A 2 0.20 -17.95 9.99
CA TRP A 2 -0.91 -18.87 10.18
C TRP A 2 -1.53 -18.77 11.58
N ASP A 3 -0.72 -18.67 12.61
CA ASP A 3 -1.22 -18.55 13.99
C ASP A 3 -1.94 -17.22 14.22
N MET A 4 -1.61 -16.19 13.43
CA MET A 4 -2.23 -14.86 13.53
C MET A 4 -3.66 -14.85 13.03
N ILE A 5 -4.03 -15.72 12.07
CA ILE A 5 -5.39 -15.74 11.52
C ILE A 5 -6.40 -16.33 12.50
N LYS A 6 -5.94 -16.89 13.63
CA LYS A 6 -6.82 -17.31 14.72
C LYS A 6 -7.27 -16.12 15.56
N GLU A 7 -6.56 -15.01 15.48
CA GLU A 7 -6.88 -13.80 16.21
C GLU A 7 -7.83 -12.92 15.40
N HIS A 8 -8.56 -12.06 16.10
CA HIS A 8 -9.35 -11.04 15.42
C HIS A 8 -8.44 -10.02 14.76
N TYR A 9 -8.85 -9.54 13.61
CA TYR A 9 -8.07 -8.58 12.84
C TYR A 9 -8.94 -7.48 12.28
N SER A 10 -8.30 -6.38 11.89
CA SER A 10 -8.94 -5.28 11.17
C SER A 10 -8.12 -4.95 9.94
N ILE A 11 -8.79 -4.49 8.88
CA ILE A 11 -8.16 -4.03 7.65
C ILE A 11 -8.55 -2.57 7.44
N LEU A 12 -7.57 -1.68 7.52
CA LEU A 12 -7.77 -0.25 7.33
C LEU A 12 -6.87 0.23 6.20
N PHE A 13 -7.42 0.98 5.25
CA PHE A 13 -6.64 1.41 4.10
C PHE A 13 -7.00 2.82 3.66
N CYS A 14 -6.04 3.47 2.99
CA CYS A 14 -6.26 4.69 2.22
C CYS A 14 -5.96 4.36 0.77
N SER A 15 -6.86 4.77 -0.13
CA SER A 15 -6.71 4.48 -1.55
C SER A 15 -7.04 5.73 -2.36
N LEU A 16 -6.11 6.14 -3.23
CA LEU A 16 -6.29 7.31 -4.07
C LEU A 16 -7.03 6.98 -5.36
N THR A 17 -6.64 5.87 -6.01
CA THR A 17 -7.16 5.46 -7.32
C THR A 17 -7.78 4.06 -7.30
N GLY A 18 -8.03 3.51 -6.12
CA GLY A 18 -8.57 2.17 -5.98
C GLY A 18 -7.53 1.06 -5.93
N ASN A 19 -6.25 1.37 -6.09
CA ASN A 19 -5.19 0.36 -6.09
C ASN A 19 -5.05 -0.34 -4.74
N THR A 20 -4.92 0.43 -3.69
CA THR A 20 -4.77 -0.10 -2.32
C THR A 20 -6.02 -0.86 -1.90
N LYS A 21 -7.19 -0.40 -2.35
CA LYS A 21 -8.45 -1.10 -2.08
C LYS A 21 -8.45 -2.50 -2.68
N LYS A 22 -7.89 -2.68 -3.87
CA LYS A 22 -7.78 -4.02 -4.48
C LYS A 22 -6.94 -4.97 -3.62
N LEU A 23 -5.88 -4.46 -3.03
CA LEU A 23 -5.05 -5.24 -2.09
C LEU A 23 -5.84 -5.59 -0.83
N ALA A 24 -6.55 -4.62 -0.28
CA ALA A 24 -7.38 -4.83 0.92
C ALA A 24 -8.46 -5.88 0.67
N ASP A 25 -9.13 -5.81 -0.50
CA ASP A 25 -10.15 -6.80 -0.89
C ASP A 25 -9.55 -8.20 -0.97
N ALA A 26 -8.34 -8.34 -1.53
CA ALA A 26 -7.66 -9.63 -1.66
C ALA A 26 -7.33 -10.22 -0.28
N ILE A 27 -6.91 -9.41 0.67
CA ILE A 27 -6.65 -9.84 2.04
C ILE A 27 -7.95 -10.31 2.70
N TYR A 28 -9.00 -9.53 2.56
CA TYR A 28 -10.29 -9.85 3.16
C TYR A 28 -10.86 -11.17 2.64
N GLU A 29 -10.74 -11.41 1.33
CA GLU A 29 -11.20 -12.66 0.71
C GLU A 29 -10.41 -13.89 1.17
N THR A 30 -9.15 -13.68 1.56
CA THR A 30 -8.23 -14.77 1.94
C THR A 30 -8.36 -15.17 3.40
N LEU A 31 -8.63 -14.22 4.28
CA LEU A 31 -8.69 -14.44 5.73
C LEU A 31 -10.10 -14.84 6.21
N PRO A 32 -10.20 -15.50 7.38
CA PRO A 32 -11.51 -15.84 7.95
C PRO A 32 -12.34 -14.59 8.22
N LYS A 33 -13.51 -14.50 7.60
CA LYS A 33 -14.37 -13.32 7.70
C LYS A 33 -15.01 -13.15 9.07
N ASP A 34 -15.22 -14.26 9.78
CA ASP A 34 -15.77 -14.24 11.13
C ASP A 34 -14.81 -13.63 12.16
N LYS A 35 -13.53 -13.49 11.82
CA LYS A 35 -12.51 -12.87 12.67
C LYS A 35 -12.26 -11.41 12.33
N CYS A 36 -12.90 -10.89 11.29
CA CYS A 36 -12.69 -9.50 10.85
C CYS A 36 -13.57 -8.55 11.66
N ASP A 37 -12.94 -7.71 12.48
CA ASP A 37 -13.65 -6.73 13.30
C ASP A 37 -14.00 -5.47 12.50
N TYR A 38 -13.17 -5.10 11.55
CA TYR A 38 -13.40 -3.93 10.72
C TYR A 38 -12.71 -4.12 9.35
N PHE A 39 -13.43 -3.75 8.30
CA PHE A 39 -12.89 -3.65 6.95
C PHE A 39 -13.36 -2.33 6.35
N GLY A 40 -12.43 -1.47 5.99
CA GLY A 40 -12.81 -0.22 5.36
C GLY A 40 -11.69 0.80 5.32
N THR A 41 -12.08 2.02 4.95
CA THR A 41 -11.14 3.12 4.87
C THR A 41 -10.67 3.54 6.25
N ASN A 42 -9.46 4.09 6.29
CA ASN A 42 -8.89 4.63 7.50
C ASN A 42 -9.63 5.92 7.88
N ASP A 43 -10.40 5.87 8.97
CA ASP A 43 -11.15 7.00 9.50
C ASP A 43 -10.47 7.62 10.73
N SER A 44 -9.22 7.32 10.95
CA SER A 44 -8.37 7.82 12.04
C SER A 44 -8.71 7.23 13.42
N GLN A 45 -9.58 6.22 13.48
CA GLN A 45 -9.86 5.53 14.73
C GLN A 45 -8.94 4.32 14.89
N VAL A 46 -8.42 4.13 16.10
CA VAL A 46 -7.58 2.98 16.41
C VAL A 46 -8.47 1.74 16.57
N PRO A 47 -8.23 0.66 15.80
CA PRO A 47 -9.02 -0.55 15.92
C PRO A 47 -8.78 -1.27 17.25
N GLN A 48 -9.78 -2.02 17.70
CA GLN A 48 -9.68 -2.81 18.92
C GLN A 48 -8.88 -4.09 18.72
N SER A 49 -8.82 -4.59 17.49
CA SER A 49 -8.11 -5.83 17.16
C SER A 49 -6.62 -5.72 17.42
N ASP A 50 -6.01 -6.82 17.85
CA ASP A 50 -4.56 -6.88 18.06
C ASP A 50 -3.78 -6.97 16.74
N VAL A 51 -4.40 -7.53 15.70
CA VAL A 51 -3.78 -7.67 14.37
C VAL A 51 -4.40 -6.64 13.43
N CYS A 52 -3.56 -5.82 12.82
CA CYS A 52 -3.99 -4.74 11.93
C CYS A 52 -3.29 -4.85 10.58
N TYR A 53 -4.09 -4.97 9.53
CA TYR A 53 -3.61 -4.90 8.13
C TYR A 53 -3.80 -3.46 7.69
N ILE A 54 -2.69 -2.73 7.51
CA ILE A 54 -2.73 -1.29 7.23
C ILE A 54 -2.26 -1.04 5.81
N GLY A 55 -3.14 -0.47 5.00
CA GLY A 55 -2.89 -0.21 3.58
C GLY A 55 -2.69 1.27 3.29
N PHE A 56 -1.74 1.59 2.42
CA PHE A 56 -1.40 2.96 2.06
C PHE A 56 -1.15 3.10 0.57
N TRP A 57 -1.25 4.34 0.07
CA TRP A 57 -0.71 4.70 -1.22
C TRP A 57 0.54 5.56 -1.00
N THR A 58 1.48 5.50 -1.93
CA THR A 58 2.76 6.19 -1.78
C THR A 58 2.64 7.65 -2.23
N ASP A 59 3.09 8.54 -1.35
CA ASP A 59 3.16 9.97 -1.59
C ASP A 59 4.57 10.45 -1.27
N LYS A 60 5.31 10.87 -2.28
CA LYS A 60 6.66 11.41 -2.13
C LYS A 60 7.61 10.49 -1.37
N GLY A 61 7.58 9.20 -1.67
CA GLY A 61 8.48 8.22 -1.06
C GLY A 61 8.08 7.73 0.33
N ASN A 62 6.91 8.08 0.79
CA ASN A 62 6.38 7.65 2.09
C ASN A 62 4.91 7.30 1.94
N ALA A 63 4.29 6.80 2.99
CA ALA A 63 2.85 6.58 3.01
C ALA A 63 2.11 7.91 3.02
N ASP A 64 0.85 7.87 2.60
CA ASP A 64 -0.05 9.02 2.70
C ASP A 64 -0.19 9.48 4.17
N GLN A 65 -0.49 10.76 4.36
CA GLN A 65 -0.50 11.37 5.70
C GLN A 65 -1.47 10.70 6.66
N LYS A 66 -2.65 10.30 6.20
CA LYS A 66 -3.64 9.64 7.06
C LYS A 66 -3.11 8.32 7.62
N THR A 67 -2.41 7.56 6.80
CA THR A 67 -1.81 6.29 7.22
C THR A 67 -0.71 6.53 8.25
N LEU A 68 0.15 7.53 8.02
CA LEU A 68 1.21 7.87 8.98
C LEU A 68 0.63 8.27 10.32
N GLU A 69 -0.45 9.05 10.32
CA GLU A 69 -1.14 9.44 11.56
C GLU A 69 -1.70 8.24 12.31
N LEU A 70 -2.33 7.32 11.59
CA LEU A 70 -2.85 6.09 12.20
C LEU A 70 -1.72 5.25 12.80
N LEU A 71 -0.64 5.06 12.06
CA LEU A 71 0.51 4.26 12.54
C LEU A 71 1.10 4.84 13.81
N SER A 72 1.15 6.16 13.93
CA SER A 72 1.67 6.82 15.13
C SER A 72 0.80 6.59 16.37
N LYS A 73 -0.46 6.26 16.18
CA LYS A 73 -1.42 6.03 17.28
C LYS A 73 -1.48 4.57 17.71
N LEU A 74 -1.02 3.64 16.88
CA LEU A 74 -1.08 2.21 17.19
C LEU A 74 -0.04 1.84 18.25
N LYS A 75 -0.45 1.07 19.25
CA LYS A 75 0.40 0.60 20.34
C LYS A 75 0.12 -0.86 20.63
N ASN A 76 1.17 -1.64 20.81
CA ASN A 76 1.09 -3.05 21.16
C ASN A 76 0.28 -3.88 20.15
N LYS A 77 0.41 -3.53 18.86
CA LYS A 77 -0.31 -4.21 17.77
C LYS A 77 0.65 -5.05 16.94
N LYS A 78 0.08 -6.03 16.26
CA LYS A 78 0.76 -6.78 15.22
C LYS A 78 0.30 -6.19 13.89
N ILE A 79 1.24 -5.67 13.11
CA ILE A 79 0.92 -4.87 11.92
C ILE A 79 1.43 -5.57 10.67
N PHE A 80 0.54 -5.75 9.69
CA PHE A 80 0.91 -6.14 8.33
C PHE A 80 0.73 -4.91 7.45
N LEU A 81 1.83 -4.44 6.83
CA LEU A 81 1.80 -3.29 5.94
C LEU A 81 1.61 -3.73 4.50
N PHE A 82 0.71 -3.07 3.79
CA PHE A 82 0.59 -3.27 2.35
C PHE A 82 0.40 -1.91 1.68
N GLY A 83 0.97 -1.77 0.49
CA GLY A 83 0.93 -0.48 -0.18
C GLY A 83 1.13 -0.56 -1.67
N THR A 84 0.84 0.54 -2.35
CA THR A 84 1.02 0.69 -3.79
C THR A 84 1.83 1.93 -4.10
N ALA A 85 2.54 1.90 -5.23
CA ALA A 85 3.31 3.03 -5.73
C ALA A 85 3.18 3.10 -7.24
N GLY A 86 3.06 4.31 -7.77
CA GLY A 86 3.00 4.53 -9.22
C GLY A 86 4.32 4.19 -9.90
N PHE A 87 5.44 4.50 -9.24
CA PHE A 87 6.74 4.06 -9.69
C PHE A 87 6.99 2.69 -9.10
N GLY A 88 7.55 1.80 -9.91
CA GLY A 88 7.74 0.45 -9.43
C GLY A 88 8.76 -0.27 -10.29
N GLY A 89 8.80 -1.58 -10.12
CA GLY A 89 9.65 -2.43 -10.91
C GLY A 89 10.92 -2.86 -10.21
N SER A 90 11.21 -2.38 -9.01
CA SER A 90 12.33 -2.92 -8.26
C SER A 90 11.97 -3.10 -6.79
N ASP A 91 12.43 -4.23 -6.24
CA ASP A 91 12.24 -4.53 -4.83
C ASP A 91 12.97 -3.51 -3.94
N ALA A 92 14.11 -3.03 -4.41
CA ALA A 92 14.90 -2.04 -3.66
C ALA A 92 14.12 -0.73 -3.44
N TYR A 93 13.35 -0.30 -4.44
CA TYR A 93 12.52 0.90 -4.33
C TYR A 93 11.42 0.70 -3.29
N PHE A 94 10.75 -0.44 -3.35
CA PHE A 94 9.69 -0.76 -2.38
C PHE A 94 10.24 -0.91 -0.96
N GLU A 95 11.39 -1.52 -0.80
CA GLU A 95 12.05 -1.64 0.49
C GLU A 95 12.40 -0.27 1.09
N LYS A 96 12.80 0.66 0.26
CA LYS A 96 13.11 2.03 0.69
C LYS A 96 11.85 2.72 1.21
N ILE A 97 10.74 2.59 0.49
CA ILE A 97 9.46 3.16 0.92
C ILE A 97 9.00 2.52 2.22
N LEU A 98 9.02 1.19 2.30
CA LEU A 98 8.61 0.47 3.51
C LEU A 98 9.46 0.85 4.71
N GLY A 99 10.78 1.02 4.52
CA GLY A 99 11.66 1.48 5.57
C GLY A 99 11.28 2.86 6.10
N GLN A 100 10.88 3.75 5.20
CA GLN A 100 10.43 5.09 5.57
C GLN A 100 9.11 5.04 6.33
N VAL A 101 8.17 4.24 5.87
CA VAL A 101 6.86 4.07 6.51
C VAL A 101 7.03 3.50 7.93
N LYS A 102 7.91 2.51 8.08
CA LYS A 102 8.12 1.86 9.38
C LYS A 102 8.68 2.81 10.44
N GLN A 103 9.30 3.92 10.05
CA GLN A 103 9.77 4.92 11.02
C GLN A 103 8.62 5.58 11.80
N SER A 104 7.40 5.55 11.26
CA SER A 104 6.22 6.09 11.94
C SER A 104 5.57 5.09 12.88
N ILE A 105 6.05 3.84 12.92
CA ILE A 105 5.48 2.78 13.76
C ILE A 105 6.18 2.78 15.11
N ASP A 106 5.39 2.88 16.18
CA ASP A 106 5.93 2.83 17.53
C ASP A 106 6.58 1.47 17.82
N ALA A 107 7.65 1.48 18.60
CA ALA A 107 8.43 0.29 18.91
C ALA A 107 7.64 -0.78 19.68
N SER A 108 6.52 -0.42 20.31
CA SER A 108 5.66 -1.38 21.00
C SER A 108 4.94 -2.34 20.03
N ASN A 109 4.89 -1.98 18.74
CA ASN A 109 4.24 -2.80 17.73
C ASN A 109 5.21 -3.80 17.10
N THR A 110 4.66 -4.88 16.55
CA THR A 110 5.43 -5.87 15.81
C THR A 110 4.96 -5.87 14.35
N VAL A 111 5.87 -5.68 13.41
CA VAL A 111 5.56 -5.78 11.99
C VAL A 111 5.63 -7.26 11.61
N ILE A 112 4.47 -7.87 11.32
CA ILE A 112 4.38 -9.31 11.03
C ILE A 112 4.52 -9.64 9.56
N GLY A 113 4.46 -8.63 8.69
CA GLY A 113 4.64 -8.82 7.26
C GLY A 113 4.50 -7.50 6.53
N GLU A 114 4.93 -7.52 5.27
CA GLU A 114 4.86 -6.32 4.43
C GLU A 114 4.79 -6.71 2.97
N TYR A 115 4.10 -5.89 2.17
CA TYR A 115 3.98 -6.11 0.74
C TYR A 115 3.78 -4.79 0.03
N MET A 116 4.42 -4.61 -1.12
CA MET A 116 4.14 -3.50 -2.04
C MET A 116 4.11 -3.99 -3.47
N CYS A 117 3.30 -3.33 -4.27
CA CYS A 117 3.29 -3.54 -5.71
C CYS A 117 3.03 -2.21 -6.43
N GLN A 118 3.21 -2.23 -7.74
CA GLN A 118 2.90 -1.07 -8.57
C GLN A 118 1.39 -0.89 -8.66
N GLY A 119 0.94 0.36 -8.84
CA GLY A 119 -0.46 0.69 -9.03
C GLY A 119 -0.63 1.80 -10.05
N LYS A 120 -1.78 1.81 -10.74
CA LYS A 120 -2.04 2.83 -11.76
C LYS A 120 -2.10 4.22 -11.15
N MET A 121 -1.58 5.19 -11.89
CA MET A 121 -1.66 6.61 -11.54
C MET A 121 -2.85 7.28 -12.22
N PRO A 122 -3.35 8.42 -11.70
CA PRO A 122 -4.40 9.17 -12.37
C PRO A 122 -3.96 9.64 -13.76
N GLN A 123 -4.88 9.69 -14.72
CA GLN A 123 -4.59 10.12 -16.08
C GLN A 123 -3.97 11.52 -16.13
N ALA A 124 -4.32 12.40 -15.20
CA ALA A 124 -3.77 13.75 -15.13
C ALA A 124 -2.25 13.76 -15.01
N VAL A 125 -1.64 12.71 -14.42
CA VAL A 125 -0.19 12.60 -14.30
C VAL A 125 0.44 12.45 -15.69
N ARG A 126 -0.12 11.56 -16.52
CA ARG A 126 0.37 11.35 -17.89
C ARG A 126 0.18 12.62 -18.73
N ASP A 127 -0.98 13.24 -18.61
CA ASP A 127 -1.28 14.48 -19.34
C ASP A 127 -0.26 15.57 -19.01
N ARG A 128 0.14 15.66 -17.74
CA ARG A 128 1.17 16.60 -17.30
C ARG A 128 2.53 16.29 -17.92
N TYR A 129 2.92 15.03 -17.96
CA TYR A 129 4.18 14.62 -18.57
C TYR A 129 4.22 14.97 -20.07
N VAL A 130 3.14 14.66 -20.78
CA VAL A 130 3.03 14.96 -22.21
C VAL A 130 3.13 16.47 -22.45
N LYS A 131 2.45 17.25 -21.63
CA LYS A 131 2.48 18.72 -21.72
C LYS A 131 3.87 19.27 -21.43
N MET A 132 4.58 18.68 -20.45
CA MET A 132 5.95 19.10 -20.14
C MET A 132 6.92 18.82 -21.29
N LYS A 133 6.69 17.77 -22.08
CA LYS A 133 7.52 17.46 -23.25
C LYS A 133 7.44 18.56 -24.32
N GLU A 134 6.38 19.33 -24.36
CA GLU A 134 6.22 20.41 -25.32
C GLU A 134 7.11 21.61 -25.00
N GLN A 135 7.67 21.69 -23.81
CA GLN A 135 8.56 22.77 -23.38
C GLN A 135 9.98 22.52 -23.89
N PRO A 136 10.69 23.58 -24.40
CA PRO A 136 12.06 23.42 -24.91
C PRO A 136 13.05 22.87 -23.87
N ASP A 137 12.85 23.23 -22.60
CA ASP A 137 13.77 22.89 -21.50
C ASP A 137 13.25 21.75 -20.64
N HIS A 138 12.43 20.84 -21.22
CA HIS A 138 11.84 19.75 -20.45
C HIS A 138 12.92 18.79 -19.91
N MET A 139 12.56 18.06 -18.87
CA MET A 139 13.43 17.03 -18.29
C MET A 139 13.71 15.93 -19.33
N PRO A 140 14.97 15.42 -19.37
CA PRO A 140 15.34 14.44 -20.41
C PRO A 140 14.71 13.07 -20.23
N ASN A 141 14.16 12.75 -19.04
CA ASN A 141 13.63 11.42 -18.74
C ASN A 141 12.11 11.33 -18.85
N LEU A 142 11.44 12.29 -19.46
CA LEU A 142 9.96 12.30 -19.55
C LEU A 142 9.42 11.08 -20.31
N ASP A 143 10.09 10.62 -21.35
CA ASP A 143 9.67 9.41 -22.07
C ASP A 143 9.69 8.18 -21.18
N LEU A 144 10.67 8.08 -20.30
CA LEU A 144 10.75 6.98 -19.31
C LEU A 144 9.62 7.07 -18.29
N LEU A 145 9.26 8.27 -17.86
CA LEU A 145 8.15 8.49 -16.93
C LEU A 145 6.81 8.12 -17.57
N ILE A 146 6.61 8.47 -18.83
CA ILE A 146 5.41 8.11 -19.58
C ILE A 146 5.32 6.60 -19.76
N ALA A 147 6.42 5.96 -20.13
CA ALA A 147 6.47 4.51 -20.27
C ALA A 147 6.18 3.79 -18.94
N ASN A 148 6.68 4.32 -17.83
CA ASN A 148 6.36 3.80 -16.50
C ASN A 148 4.87 3.94 -16.19
N PHE A 149 4.28 5.10 -16.50
CA PHE A 149 2.84 5.32 -16.33
C PHE A 149 2.04 4.26 -17.08
N ASP A 150 2.40 4.02 -18.35
CA ASP A 150 1.68 3.08 -19.20
C ASP A 150 1.79 1.65 -18.66
N ARG A 151 2.98 1.24 -18.14
CA ARG A 151 3.14 -0.06 -17.50
C ARG A 151 2.32 -0.19 -16.21
N ALA A 152 2.17 0.91 -15.48
CA ALA A 152 1.45 0.90 -14.21
C ALA A 152 -0.07 0.74 -14.39
N LEU A 153 -0.61 1.04 -15.59
CA LEU A 153 -2.05 1.02 -15.83
C LEU A 153 -2.70 -0.33 -15.53
N SER A 154 -1.99 -1.43 -15.74
CA SER A 154 -2.52 -2.78 -15.49
C SER A 154 -2.29 -3.27 -14.06
N HIS A 155 -1.64 -2.47 -13.22
CA HIS A 155 -1.32 -2.88 -11.84
C HIS A 155 -2.26 -2.19 -10.83
N PRO A 156 -2.58 -2.86 -9.74
CA PRO A 156 -2.23 -4.24 -9.40
C PRO A 156 -2.89 -5.24 -10.34
N ASP A 157 -2.11 -6.22 -10.81
CA ASP A 157 -2.64 -7.28 -11.65
C ASP A 157 -2.86 -8.57 -10.85
N LYS A 158 -3.29 -9.64 -11.53
CA LYS A 158 -3.57 -10.91 -10.87
C LYS A 158 -2.34 -11.47 -10.14
N LYS A 159 -1.16 -11.32 -10.73
CA LYS A 159 0.09 -11.81 -10.13
C LYS A 159 0.40 -11.06 -8.82
N ASP A 160 0.18 -9.76 -8.82
CA ASP A 160 0.37 -8.93 -7.64
C ASP A 160 -0.55 -9.40 -6.51
N LEU A 161 -1.82 -9.63 -6.81
CA LEU A 161 -2.81 -10.05 -5.83
C LEU A 161 -2.56 -11.47 -5.32
N ASP A 162 -2.18 -12.39 -6.21
CA ASP A 162 -1.88 -13.77 -5.82
C ASP A 162 -0.68 -13.83 -4.88
N LYS A 163 0.35 -13.03 -5.14
CA LYS A 163 1.52 -12.97 -4.29
C LYS A 163 1.15 -12.45 -2.89
N LEU A 164 0.31 -11.44 -2.83
CA LEU A 164 -0.19 -10.92 -1.54
C LEU A 164 -0.98 -11.99 -0.79
N ARG A 165 -1.86 -12.72 -1.49
CA ARG A 165 -2.65 -13.79 -0.88
C ARG A 165 -1.77 -14.88 -0.26
N GLU A 166 -0.68 -15.25 -0.95
CA GLU A 166 0.27 -16.22 -0.44
C GLU A 166 0.94 -15.72 0.85
N LEU A 167 1.36 -14.46 0.88
CA LEU A 167 1.99 -13.86 2.06
C LEU A 167 1.04 -13.83 3.25
N VAL A 168 -0.23 -13.53 3.00
CA VAL A 168 -1.24 -13.43 4.06
C VAL A 168 -1.60 -14.81 4.62
N ARG A 169 -1.60 -15.84 3.77
CA ARG A 169 -1.84 -17.21 4.23
C ARG A 169 -0.69 -17.75 5.09
N GLY A 170 0.49 -17.22 4.90
CA GLY A 170 1.69 -17.69 5.58
C GLY A 170 2.27 -18.89 4.89
#